data_6ebce95c24e3e531f2a2ff0f4b19834b
#
_entry.id   6ebce95c24e3e531f2a2ff0f4b19834b
#
_cell.length_a   1.000
_cell.length_b   1.000
_cell.length_c   1.000
_cell.angle_alpha   90.00
_cell.angle_beta   90.00
_cell.angle_gamma   90.00
#
_symmetry.space_group_name_H-M   'P 1'
#
loop_
_entity.id
_entity.type
_entity.pdbx_description
1 polymer ?
#
loop_
_entity_poly.entity_id
_entity_poly.type
_entity_poly.pdbx_seq_one_letter_code
_entity_poly.pdbx_strand_id
1 'polypeptide(L)'
;MEPVVHLSGVVAVLGGFPVLAGADLRVERGEIVLLRGPNGAGKTSLLRLCAGLLPVERGAAVVLGCDLAVDRTAVRNRVGLLGHANGLYADLSVTDNVRFWGATVGASPAEVTASLERMGLTGRLAKVPVSRLSAGQRRRTALACLVARRAELWLLDEPHAGLDAAGRDDLDTTLREAAAAGATVMVASHELERAGALANRVVDVVGGQVRP
;
A
#
# COMPACT_ATOMS: atom_id res chain seq x y z
N MET A 1 21.22 4.33 8.53
CA MET A 1 20.23 4.98 7.64
C MET A 1 18.99 5.27 8.45
N GLU A 2 18.27 6.35 8.14
CA GLU A 2 16.99 6.63 8.81
C GLU A 2 15.92 5.64 8.34
N PRO A 3 15.08 5.13 9.26
CA PRO A 3 13.99 4.22 8.90
C PRO A 3 12.94 4.93 8.04
N VAL A 4 12.29 4.18 7.17
CA VAL A 4 11.18 4.69 6.34
C VAL A 4 9.92 4.89 7.19
N VAL A 5 9.69 4.03 8.18
CA VAL A 5 8.64 4.19 9.19
C VAL A 5 9.25 4.08 10.56
N HIS A 6 8.97 5.06 11.42
CA HIS A 6 9.34 5.04 12.83
C HIS A 6 8.16 5.53 13.67
N LEU A 7 7.55 4.61 14.39
CA LEU A 7 6.45 4.87 15.32
C LEU A 7 6.93 4.57 16.73
N SER A 8 6.60 5.44 17.68
CA SER A 8 6.91 5.26 19.10
C SER A 8 5.71 5.63 19.95
N GLY A 9 5.12 4.64 20.63
CA GLY A 9 3.97 4.80 21.52
C GLY A 9 2.74 5.40 20.83
N VAL A 10 2.54 5.16 19.52
CA VAL A 10 1.52 5.84 18.73
C VAL A 10 0.12 5.39 19.10
N VAL A 11 -0.72 6.37 19.41
CA VAL A 11 -2.17 6.21 19.61
C VAL A 11 -2.89 6.93 18.47
N ALA A 12 -3.85 6.25 17.84
CA ALA A 12 -4.76 6.82 16.86
C ALA A 12 -6.20 6.43 17.17
N VAL A 13 -7.13 7.36 16.99
CA VAL A 13 -8.55 7.20 17.30
C VAL A 13 -9.38 7.32 16.04
N LEU A 14 -10.38 6.47 15.88
CA LEU A 14 -11.35 6.51 14.79
C LEU A 14 -12.77 6.29 15.34
N GLY A 15 -13.67 7.24 15.06
CA GLY A 15 -15.05 7.17 15.59
C GLY A 15 -15.14 7.14 17.12
N GLY A 16 -14.20 7.78 17.82
CA GLY A 16 -14.15 7.81 19.28
C GLY A 16 -13.49 6.60 19.93
N PHE A 17 -13.05 5.60 19.16
CA PHE A 17 -12.40 4.41 19.67
C PHE A 17 -10.91 4.34 19.29
N PRO A 18 -10.01 3.94 20.20
CA PRO A 18 -8.61 3.74 19.87
C PRO A 18 -8.46 2.56 18.91
N VAL A 19 -7.93 2.83 17.72
CA VAL A 19 -7.62 1.81 16.70
C VAL A 19 -6.14 1.45 16.67
N LEU A 20 -5.28 2.30 17.23
CA LEU A 20 -3.91 2.01 17.63
C LEU A 20 -3.74 2.46 19.09
N ALA A 21 -3.09 1.63 19.92
CA ALA A 21 -3.05 1.78 21.35
C ALA A 21 -1.60 1.63 21.90
N GLY A 22 -0.72 2.53 21.47
CA GLY A 22 0.70 2.48 21.80
C GLY A 22 1.49 1.61 20.81
N ALA A 23 1.38 1.92 19.52
CA ALA A 23 2.08 1.18 18.48
C ALA A 23 3.54 1.61 18.37
N ASP A 24 4.46 0.65 18.44
CA ASP A 24 5.89 0.81 18.22
C ASP A 24 6.30 0.02 16.96
N LEU A 25 6.85 0.70 15.97
CA LEU A 25 7.24 0.06 14.71
C LEU A 25 8.43 0.80 14.08
N ARG A 26 9.40 0.03 13.61
CA ARG A 26 10.49 0.53 12.81
C ARG A 26 10.57 -0.30 11.53
N VAL A 27 10.59 0.35 10.35
CA VAL A 27 10.71 -0.30 9.04
C VAL A 27 11.84 0.36 8.27
N GLU A 28 12.77 -0.45 7.79
CA GLU A 28 13.93 0.02 7.04
C GLU A 28 13.62 0.15 5.53
N ARG A 29 14.44 0.90 4.81
CA ARG A 29 14.30 1.06 3.36
C ARG A 29 14.52 -0.26 2.63
N GLY A 30 13.66 -0.56 1.66
CA GLY A 30 13.72 -1.80 0.86
C GLY A 30 13.21 -3.04 1.59
N GLU A 31 12.69 -2.89 2.81
CA GLU A 31 12.11 -3.99 3.58
C GLU A 31 10.69 -4.31 3.12
N ILE A 32 10.36 -5.61 3.05
CA ILE A 32 8.99 -6.10 2.91
C ILE A 32 8.54 -6.63 4.27
N VAL A 33 7.55 -5.97 4.89
CA VAL A 33 7.02 -6.32 6.22
C VAL A 33 5.61 -6.88 6.09
N LEU A 34 5.38 -8.07 6.65
CA LEU A 34 4.04 -8.63 6.81
C LEU A 34 3.44 -8.22 8.15
N LEU A 35 2.30 -7.56 8.12
CA LEU A 35 1.46 -7.29 9.29
C LEU A 35 0.50 -8.45 9.50
N ARG A 36 0.69 -9.21 10.58
CA ARG A 36 -0.13 -10.36 10.97
C ARG A 36 -1.01 -10.00 12.16
N GLY A 37 -2.22 -10.55 12.22
CA GLY A 37 -3.14 -10.37 13.35
C GLY A 37 -4.60 -10.61 12.95
N PRO A 38 -5.49 -10.80 13.91
CA PRO A 38 -6.90 -11.04 13.66
C PRO A 38 -7.61 -9.85 12.99
N ASN A 39 -8.83 -10.07 12.52
CA ASN A 39 -9.68 -8.98 12.05
C ASN A 39 -9.95 -7.99 13.19
N GLY A 40 -9.92 -6.69 12.87
CA GLY A 40 -10.07 -5.63 13.87
C GLY A 40 -8.83 -5.36 14.72
N ALA A 41 -7.71 -6.05 14.51
CA ALA A 41 -6.47 -5.86 15.28
C ALA A 41 -5.81 -4.47 15.11
N GLY A 42 -6.16 -3.72 14.05
CA GLY A 42 -5.58 -2.41 13.76
C GLY A 42 -4.67 -2.37 12.53
N LYS A 43 -4.49 -3.48 11.78
CA LYS A 43 -3.62 -3.54 10.59
C LYS A 43 -3.95 -2.46 9.54
N THR A 44 -5.20 -2.39 9.10
CA THR A 44 -5.69 -1.36 8.18
C THR A 44 -5.49 0.05 8.73
N SER A 45 -5.70 0.25 10.04
CA SER A 45 -5.50 1.54 10.70
C SER A 45 -4.03 1.94 10.72
N LEU A 46 -3.13 0.98 10.95
CA LEU A 46 -1.68 1.20 10.88
C LEU A 46 -1.25 1.62 9.48
N LEU A 47 -1.72 0.93 8.43
CA LEU A 47 -1.46 1.31 7.05
C LEU A 47 -2.02 2.71 6.74
N ARG A 48 -3.24 3.02 7.17
CA ARG A 48 -3.85 4.36 6.97
C ARG A 48 -3.11 5.46 7.73
N LEU A 49 -2.60 5.19 8.93
CA LEU A 49 -1.78 6.14 9.66
C LEU A 49 -0.49 6.43 8.90
N CYS A 50 0.24 5.40 8.45
CA CYS A 50 1.46 5.57 7.64
C CYS A 50 1.19 6.29 6.30
N ALA A 51 -0.03 6.19 5.75
CA ALA A 51 -0.46 6.94 4.57
C ALA A 51 -0.85 8.42 4.86
N GLY A 52 -0.75 8.87 6.12
CA GLY A 52 -1.18 10.22 6.53
C GLY A 52 -2.69 10.43 6.47
N LEU A 53 -3.48 9.34 6.57
CA LEU A 53 -4.94 9.39 6.53
C LEU A 53 -5.59 9.44 7.92
N LEU A 54 -4.86 9.02 8.95
CA LEU A 54 -5.29 9.11 10.35
C LEU A 54 -4.41 10.10 11.11
N PRO A 55 -4.97 10.89 12.03
CA PRO A 55 -4.20 11.76 12.92
C PRO A 55 -3.44 10.93 13.96
N VAL A 56 -2.33 11.47 14.43
CA VAL A 56 -1.59 10.99 15.60
C VAL A 56 -2.14 11.71 16.82
N GLU A 57 -2.79 10.98 17.72
CA GLU A 57 -3.35 11.55 18.96
C GLU A 57 -2.27 11.63 20.07
N ARG A 58 -1.39 10.63 20.14
CA ARG A 58 -0.27 10.56 21.08
C ARG A 58 0.88 9.77 20.45
N GLY A 59 2.08 9.95 21.02
CA GLY A 59 3.29 9.31 20.55
C GLY A 59 3.97 10.08 19.42
N ALA A 60 4.98 9.48 18.81
CA ALA A 60 5.72 10.04 17.69
C ALA A 60 5.57 9.14 16.46
N ALA A 61 5.30 9.73 15.30
CA ALA A 61 5.16 9.01 14.04
C ALA A 61 5.90 9.74 12.92
N VAL A 62 7.03 9.20 12.50
CA VAL A 62 7.83 9.70 11.38
C VAL A 62 7.73 8.70 10.24
N VAL A 63 7.30 9.17 9.07
CA VAL A 63 7.18 8.36 7.84
C VAL A 63 7.89 9.10 6.72
N LEU A 64 8.82 8.42 6.04
CA LEU A 64 9.65 9.00 4.98
C LEU A 64 10.33 10.33 5.41
N GLY A 65 10.74 10.42 6.68
CA GLY A 65 11.34 11.62 7.27
C GLY A 65 10.34 12.75 7.61
N CYS A 66 9.04 12.55 7.41
CA CYS A 66 8.00 13.52 7.74
C CYS A 66 7.34 13.18 9.08
N ASP A 67 7.30 14.14 10.01
CA ASP A 67 6.54 14.01 11.27
C ASP A 67 5.04 14.18 10.99
N LEU A 68 4.29 13.09 11.16
CA LEU A 68 2.85 13.06 10.89
C LEU A 68 2.01 13.88 11.89
N ALA A 69 2.55 14.21 13.05
CA ALA A 69 1.88 15.09 13.99
C ALA A 69 1.94 16.56 13.53
N VAL A 70 3.00 16.94 12.79
CA VAL A 70 3.20 18.29 12.24
C VAL A 70 2.47 18.44 10.90
N ASP A 71 2.77 17.58 9.93
CA ASP A 71 2.09 17.56 8.63
C ASP A 71 1.95 16.14 8.09
N ARG A 72 0.83 15.52 8.38
CA ARG A 72 0.50 14.18 7.87
C ARG A 72 0.25 14.14 6.37
N THR A 73 0.08 15.29 5.70
CA THR A 73 -0.20 15.31 4.25
C THR A 73 1.07 15.25 3.42
N ALA A 74 2.21 15.61 3.99
CA ALA A 74 3.51 15.65 3.32
C ALA A 74 3.94 14.29 2.72
N VAL A 75 3.48 13.17 3.29
CA VAL A 75 3.83 11.81 2.81
C VAL A 75 3.01 11.36 1.59
N ARG A 76 1.85 11.97 1.30
CA ARG A 76 0.84 11.41 0.40
C ARG A 76 1.29 11.21 -1.04
N ASN A 77 2.17 12.05 -1.53
CA ASN A 77 2.71 11.93 -2.89
C ASN A 77 3.77 10.83 -3.01
N ARG A 78 4.36 10.41 -1.89
CA ARG A 78 5.44 9.44 -1.80
C ARG A 78 4.96 8.06 -1.33
N VAL A 79 3.71 7.98 -0.88
CA VAL A 79 3.09 6.74 -0.38
C VAL A 79 2.05 6.22 -1.38
N GLY A 80 2.06 4.92 -1.63
CA GLY A 80 1.04 4.22 -2.37
C GLY A 80 0.20 3.35 -1.43
N LEU A 81 -1.09 3.64 -1.30
CA LEU A 81 -2.02 2.84 -0.50
C LEU A 81 -2.97 2.04 -1.41
N LEU A 82 -2.96 0.72 -1.28
CA LEU A 82 -3.94 -0.19 -1.85
C LEU A 82 -4.78 -0.77 -0.71
N GLY A 83 -5.94 -0.19 -0.47
CA GLY A 83 -6.89 -0.67 0.53
C GLY A 83 -7.90 -1.67 -0.05
N HIS A 84 -8.92 -1.98 0.75
CA HIS A 84 -10.05 -2.80 0.31
C HIS A 84 -10.78 -2.17 -0.90
N ALA A 85 -11.02 -0.87 -0.87
CA ALA A 85 -11.43 -0.11 -2.05
C ALA A 85 -10.19 0.20 -2.91
N ASN A 86 -10.26 -0.12 -4.21
CA ASN A 86 -9.11 0.00 -5.10
C ASN A 86 -8.73 1.46 -5.47
N GLY A 87 -9.51 2.46 -5.02
CA GLY A 87 -9.25 3.88 -5.29
C GLY A 87 -9.35 4.27 -6.77
N LEU A 88 -10.10 3.51 -7.57
CA LEU A 88 -10.28 3.73 -9.00
C LEU A 88 -11.54 4.53 -9.30
N TYR A 89 -11.49 5.36 -10.33
CA TYR A 89 -12.64 6.05 -10.90
C TYR A 89 -13.38 5.10 -11.82
N ALA A 90 -14.62 4.76 -11.47
CA ALA A 90 -15.41 3.72 -12.13
C ALA A 90 -15.72 4.03 -13.61
N ASP A 91 -15.93 5.31 -13.94
CA ASP A 91 -16.30 5.77 -15.28
C ASP A 91 -15.11 5.99 -16.21
N LEU A 92 -13.89 6.08 -15.65
CA LEU A 92 -12.67 6.18 -16.44
C LEU A 92 -12.22 4.82 -16.94
N SER A 93 -11.56 4.82 -18.11
CA SER A 93 -10.90 3.61 -18.63
C SER A 93 -9.73 3.19 -17.72
N VAL A 94 -9.26 1.95 -17.91
CA VAL A 94 -8.03 1.45 -17.27
C VAL A 94 -6.88 2.43 -17.51
N THR A 95 -6.60 2.79 -18.75
CA THR A 95 -5.53 3.73 -19.11
C THR A 95 -5.71 5.09 -18.45
N ASP A 96 -6.93 5.64 -18.45
CA ASP A 96 -7.16 6.97 -17.89
C ASP A 96 -7.01 6.98 -16.36
N ASN A 97 -7.38 5.90 -15.67
CA ASN A 97 -7.09 5.74 -14.24
C ASN A 97 -5.58 5.77 -13.98
N VAL A 98 -4.79 4.95 -14.70
CA VAL A 98 -3.34 4.89 -14.50
C VAL A 98 -2.69 6.24 -14.85
N ARG A 99 -3.12 6.87 -15.95
CA ARG A 99 -2.65 8.21 -16.33
C ARG A 99 -2.97 9.27 -15.28
N PHE A 100 -4.21 9.27 -14.77
CA PHE A 100 -4.63 10.21 -13.73
C PHE A 100 -3.74 10.11 -12.49
N TRP A 101 -3.58 8.90 -11.95
CA TRP A 101 -2.74 8.69 -10.77
C TRP A 101 -1.26 8.95 -11.03
N GLY A 102 -0.74 8.57 -12.19
CA GLY A 102 0.64 8.87 -12.61
C GLY A 102 0.90 10.38 -12.73
N ALA A 103 -0.08 11.14 -13.24
CA ALA A 103 0.05 12.59 -13.37
C ALA A 103 0.22 13.31 -12.01
N THR A 104 -0.30 12.74 -10.90
CA THR A 104 -0.13 13.31 -9.56
C THR A 104 1.33 13.38 -9.11
N VAL A 105 2.22 12.61 -9.74
CA VAL A 105 3.65 12.54 -9.44
C VAL A 105 4.53 12.85 -10.66
N GLY A 106 3.93 13.37 -11.75
CA GLY A 106 4.65 13.71 -12.96
C GLY A 106 5.14 12.51 -13.78
N ALA A 107 4.46 11.36 -13.71
CA ALA A 107 4.82 10.20 -14.52
C ALA A 107 4.65 10.50 -16.02
N SER A 108 5.63 10.08 -16.80
CA SER A 108 5.64 10.22 -18.26
C SER A 108 4.65 9.24 -18.93
N PRO A 109 4.22 9.49 -20.18
CA PRO A 109 3.41 8.54 -20.94
C PRO A 109 4.08 7.17 -21.09
N ALA A 110 5.40 7.10 -21.17
CA ALA A 110 6.15 5.85 -21.25
C ALA A 110 6.05 5.03 -19.96
N GLU A 111 6.14 5.68 -18.79
CA GLU A 111 5.99 5.02 -17.49
C GLU A 111 4.56 4.52 -17.26
N VAL A 112 3.56 5.27 -17.72
CA VAL A 112 2.15 4.81 -17.72
C VAL A 112 1.99 3.56 -18.60
N THR A 113 2.56 3.55 -19.80
CA THR A 113 2.51 2.41 -20.71
C THR A 113 3.20 1.19 -20.08
N ALA A 114 4.42 1.34 -19.58
CA ALA A 114 5.16 0.28 -18.95
C ALA A 114 4.43 -0.32 -17.73
N SER A 115 3.75 0.51 -16.92
CA SER A 115 2.95 0.02 -15.79
C SER A 115 1.72 -0.77 -16.22
N LEU A 116 1.08 -0.40 -17.32
CA LEU A 116 -0.04 -1.15 -17.92
C LEU A 116 0.42 -2.49 -18.49
N GLU A 117 1.53 -2.51 -19.23
CA GLU A 117 2.13 -3.72 -19.80
C GLU A 117 2.52 -4.71 -18.70
N ARG A 118 3.17 -4.22 -17.63
CA ARG A 118 3.55 -5.04 -16.49
C ARG A 118 2.37 -5.74 -15.82
N MET A 119 1.21 -5.09 -15.76
CA MET A 119 -0.01 -5.65 -15.16
C MET A 119 -0.89 -6.40 -16.17
N GLY A 120 -0.44 -6.62 -17.42
CA GLY A 120 -1.22 -7.27 -18.46
C GLY A 120 -2.49 -6.53 -18.85
N LEU A 121 -2.49 -5.19 -18.77
CA LEU A 121 -3.64 -4.31 -19.00
C LEU A 121 -3.54 -3.59 -20.35
N THR A 122 -3.24 -4.33 -21.41
CA THR A 122 -2.97 -3.77 -22.75
C THR A 122 -4.11 -4.02 -23.73
N GLY A 123 -3.98 -3.50 -24.95
CA GLY A 123 -4.90 -3.73 -26.06
C GLY A 123 -6.32 -3.24 -25.78
N ARG A 124 -7.31 -4.12 -26.01
CA ARG A 124 -8.73 -3.77 -25.81
C ARG A 124 -9.05 -3.49 -24.35
N LEU A 125 -8.42 -4.22 -23.42
CA LEU A 125 -8.67 -4.07 -21.97
C LEU A 125 -8.32 -2.68 -21.46
N ALA A 126 -7.24 -2.09 -21.96
CA ALA A 126 -6.78 -0.75 -21.59
C ALA A 126 -7.84 0.35 -21.77
N LYS A 127 -8.77 0.14 -22.71
CA LYS A 127 -9.83 1.12 -23.05
C LYS A 127 -11.17 0.84 -22.35
N VAL A 128 -11.26 -0.24 -21.57
CA VAL A 128 -12.51 -0.63 -20.89
C VAL A 128 -12.69 0.26 -19.64
N PRO A 129 -13.89 0.82 -19.40
CA PRO A 129 -14.22 1.48 -18.15
C PRO A 129 -14.08 0.54 -16.96
N VAL A 130 -13.55 1.05 -15.83
CA VAL A 130 -13.30 0.27 -14.62
C VAL A 130 -14.57 -0.38 -14.06
N SER A 131 -15.73 0.26 -14.24
CA SER A 131 -17.04 -0.29 -13.84
C SER A 131 -17.35 -1.65 -14.48
N ARG A 132 -16.79 -1.93 -15.65
CA ARG A 132 -17.01 -3.18 -16.42
C ARG A 132 -15.95 -4.26 -16.18
N LEU A 133 -14.98 -4.01 -15.34
CA LEU A 133 -13.90 -4.95 -15.06
C LEU A 133 -14.30 -6.01 -14.03
N SER A 134 -13.69 -7.19 -14.13
CA SER A 134 -13.71 -8.18 -13.04
C SER A 134 -12.99 -7.66 -11.78
N ALA A 135 -13.18 -8.31 -10.63
CA ALA A 135 -12.48 -7.95 -9.41
C ALA A 135 -10.96 -8.00 -9.58
N GLY A 136 -10.43 -9.06 -10.21
CA GLY A 136 -8.99 -9.21 -10.47
C GLY A 136 -8.46 -8.16 -11.44
N GLN A 137 -9.22 -7.80 -12.50
CA GLN A 137 -8.83 -6.73 -13.41
C GLN A 137 -8.79 -5.36 -12.72
N ARG A 138 -9.77 -5.07 -11.85
CA ARG A 138 -9.73 -3.86 -11.01
C ARG A 138 -8.52 -3.85 -10.08
N ARG A 139 -8.20 -4.99 -9.47
CA ARG A 139 -7.03 -5.11 -8.59
C ARG A 139 -5.73 -4.85 -9.35
N ARG A 140 -5.56 -5.47 -10.52
CA ARG A 140 -4.40 -5.22 -11.40
C ARG A 140 -4.32 -3.76 -11.86
N THR A 141 -5.46 -3.11 -12.16
CA THR A 141 -5.50 -1.69 -12.51
C THR A 141 -5.02 -0.81 -11.35
N ALA A 142 -5.45 -1.09 -10.12
CA ALA A 142 -4.98 -0.36 -8.94
C ALA A 142 -3.47 -0.54 -8.70
N LEU A 143 -2.96 -1.76 -8.91
CA LEU A 143 -1.51 -2.03 -8.85
C LEU A 143 -0.75 -1.27 -9.95
N ALA A 144 -1.28 -1.20 -11.18
CA ALA A 144 -0.69 -0.38 -12.24
C ALA A 144 -0.61 1.11 -11.85
N CYS A 145 -1.62 1.63 -11.15
CA CYS A 145 -1.59 3.00 -10.61
C CYS A 145 -0.46 3.17 -9.57
N LEU A 146 -0.23 2.18 -8.70
CA LEU A 146 0.87 2.22 -7.73
C LEU A 146 2.24 2.20 -8.42
N VAL A 147 2.42 1.32 -9.41
CA VAL A 147 3.66 1.24 -10.21
C VAL A 147 3.93 2.57 -10.90
N ALA A 148 2.93 3.14 -11.59
CA ALA A 148 3.06 4.42 -12.30
C ALA A 148 3.42 5.58 -11.35
N ARG A 149 2.95 5.55 -10.11
CA ARG A 149 3.27 6.55 -9.08
C ARG A 149 4.67 6.43 -8.49
N ARG A 150 5.37 5.33 -8.71
CA ARG A 150 6.73 5.11 -8.17
C ARG A 150 6.82 5.41 -6.67
N ALA A 151 5.80 4.98 -5.91
CA ALA A 151 5.74 5.25 -4.48
C ALA A 151 6.96 4.65 -3.75
N GLU A 152 7.53 5.41 -2.80
CA GLU A 152 8.65 4.96 -1.99
C GLU A 152 8.22 4.00 -0.87
N LEU A 153 6.98 4.16 -0.39
CA LEU A 153 6.35 3.27 0.59
C LEU A 153 5.03 2.73 0.04
N TRP A 154 4.95 1.41 -0.11
CA TRP A 154 3.75 0.70 -0.54
C TRP A 154 3.04 0.12 0.67
N LEU A 155 1.79 0.50 0.85
CA LEU A 155 0.92 0.09 1.95
C LEU A 155 -0.24 -0.72 1.37
N LEU A 156 -0.21 -2.04 1.58
CA LEU A 156 -1.08 -2.97 0.86
C LEU A 156 -1.97 -3.73 1.85
N ASP A 157 -3.28 -3.55 1.73
CA ASP A 157 -4.28 -4.25 2.54
C ASP A 157 -4.94 -5.32 1.69
N GLU A 158 -4.69 -6.59 2.03
CA GLU A 158 -5.15 -7.80 1.31
C GLU A 158 -4.85 -7.73 -0.21
N PRO A 159 -3.58 -7.52 -0.63
CA PRO A 159 -3.27 -7.25 -2.03
C PRO A 159 -3.57 -8.43 -2.97
N HIS A 160 -3.55 -9.67 -2.50
CA HIS A 160 -3.83 -10.88 -3.27
C HIS A 160 -5.33 -11.16 -3.47
N ALA A 161 -6.21 -10.45 -2.75
CA ALA A 161 -7.65 -10.69 -2.80
C ALA A 161 -8.22 -10.49 -4.21
N GLY A 162 -8.94 -11.49 -4.71
CA GLY A 162 -9.59 -11.47 -6.03
C GLY A 162 -8.66 -11.74 -7.22
N LEU A 163 -7.38 -12.04 -6.98
CA LEU A 163 -6.45 -12.50 -8.00
C LEU A 163 -6.48 -14.04 -8.12
N ASP A 164 -6.33 -14.53 -9.36
CA ASP A 164 -6.03 -15.94 -9.63
C ASP A 164 -4.56 -16.29 -9.27
N ALA A 165 -4.20 -17.56 -9.38
CA ALA A 165 -2.86 -18.01 -8.99
C ALA A 165 -1.76 -17.26 -9.76
N ALA A 166 -1.89 -17.12 -11.08
CA ALA A 166 -0.92 -16.40 -11.90
C ALA A 166 -0.83 -14.91 -11.51
N GLY A 167 -1.97 -14.25 -11.28
CA GLY A 167 -1.99 -12.85 -10.85
C GLY A 167 -1.38 -12.63 -9.46
N ARG A 168 -1.45 -13.62 -8.56
CA ARG A 168 -0.76 -13.59 -7.26
C ARG A 168 0.76 -13.72 -7.42
N ASP A 169 1.22 -14.60 -8.32
CA ASP A 169 2.65 -14.79 -8.59
C ASP A 169 3.25 -13.55 -9.26
N ASP A 170 2.52 -12.93 -10.19
CA ASP A 170 2.90 -11.67 -10.82
C ASP A 170 2.99 -10.53 -9.80
N LEU A 171 2.05 -10.47 -8.84
CA LEU A 171 2.09 -9.50 -7.76
C LEU A 171 3.31 -9.71 -6.87
N ASP A 172 3.57 -10.94 -6.42
CA ASP A 172 4.73 -11.25 -5.57
C ASP A 172 6.04 -10.85 -6.26
N THR A 173 6.15 -11.12 -7.57
CA THR A 173 7.30 -10.70 -8.40
C THR A 173 7.41 -9.18 -8.43
N THR A 174 6.30 -8.47 -8.64
CA THR A 174 6.27 -7.01 -8.67
C THR A 174 6.72 -6.41 -7.33
N LEU A 175 6.28 -6.98 -6.21
CA LEU A 175 6.67 -6.48 -4.88
C LEU A 175 8.14 -6.71 -4.57
N ARG A 176 8.71 -7.88 -4.96
CA ARG A 176 10.15 -8.14 -4.83
C ARG A 176 10.99 -7.18 -5.65
N GLU A 177 10.58 -6.93 -6.90
CA GLU A 177 11.30 -5.99 -7.78
C GLU A 177 11.19 -4.55 -7.29
N ALA A 178 10.02 -4.13 -6.78
CA ALA A 178 9.86 -2.80 -6.18
C ALA A 178 10.79 -2.65 -4.96
N ALA A 179 10.85 -3.65 -4.08
CA ALA A 179 11.74 -3.64 -2.92
C ALA A 179 13.22 -3.64 -3.33
N ALA A 180 13.61 -4.45 -4.32
CA ALA A 180 14.96 -4.46 -4.87
C ALA A 180 15.36 -3.11 -5.51
N ALA A 181 14.38 -2.37 -6.04
CA ALA A 181 14.57 -1.01 -6.55
C ALA A 181 14.55 0.07 -5.45
N GLY A 182 14.44 -0.33 -4.17
CA GLY A 182 14.52 0.56 -3.01
C GLY A 182 13.17 1.04 -2.45
N ALA A 183 12.04 0.58 -2.98
CA ALA A 183 10.74 0.80 -2.35
C ALA A 183 10.62 -0.03 -1.06
N THR A 184 9.88 0.48 -0.09
CA THR A 184 9.55 -0.24 1.14
C THR A 184 8.12 -0.72 1.06
N VAL A 185 7.82 -1.94 1.52
CA VAL A 185 6.50 -2.54 1.38
C VAL A 185 5.97 -3.01 2.73
N MET A 186 4.76 -2.61 3.09
CA MET A 186 4.03 -3.15 4.23
C MET A 186 2.76 -3.83 3.73
N VAL A 187 2.60 -5.11 4.04
CA VAL A 187 1.47 -5.94 3.60
C VAL A 187 0.67 -6.40 4.80
N ALA A 188 -0.63 -6.11 4.82
CA ALA A 188 -1.56 -6.80 5.72
C ALA A 188 -2.25 -7.91 4.92
N SER A 189 -2.15 -9.17 5.35
CA SER A 189 -2.75 -10.30 4.64
C SER A 189 -3.17 -11.42 5.58
N HIS A 190 -4.24 -12.12 5.18
CA HIS A 190 -4.67 -13.39 5.77
C HIS A 190 -4.02 -14.60 5.10
N GLU A 191 -3.44 -14.46 3.91
CA GLU A 191 -2.69 -15.51 3.22
C GLU A 191 -1.26 -15.60 3.80
N LEU A 192 -1.15 -16.06 5.06
CA LEU A 192 0.07 -15.97 5.85
C LEU A 192 1.25 -16.73 5.25
N GLU A 193 1.03 -17.88 4.63
CA GLU A 193 2.09 -18.66 3.99
C GLU A 193 2.70 -17.90 2.81
N ARG A 194 1.87 -17.39 1.90
CA ARG A 194 2.32 -16.65 0.73
C ARG A 194 2.99 -15.33 1.13
N ALA A 195 2.32 -14.52 1.94
CA ALA A 195 2.84 -13.24 2.37
C ALA A 195 4.09 -13.39 3.27
N GLY A 196 4.17 -14.46 4.06
CA GLY A 196 5.35 -14.81 4.85
C GLY A 196 6.56 -15.21 3.99
N ALA A 197 6.33 -15.93 2.88
CA ALA A 197 7.40 -16.28 1.93
C ALA A 197 7.93 -15.05 1.14
N LEU A 198 7.13 -13.99 1.07
CA LEU A 198 7.50 -12.73 0.43
C LEU A 198 8.24 -11.79 1.40
N ALA A 199 7.82 -11.75 2.67
CA ALA A 199 8.27 -10.78 3.65
C ALA A 199 9.68 -11.08 4.19
N ASN A 200 10.45 -10.02 4.43
CA ASN A 200 11.71 -10.10 5.17
C ASN A 200 11.45 -10.29 6.67
N ARG A 201 10.33 -9.75 7.17
CA ARG A 201 9.96 -9.78 8.58
C ARG A 201 8.44 -9.81 8.75
N VAL A 202 8.01 -10.51 9.81
CA VAL A 202 6.60 -10.53 10.24
C VAL A 202 6.47 -9.70 11.52
N VAL A 203 5.42 -8.90 11.60
CA VAL A 203 5.10 -8.03 12.73
C VAL A 203 3.69 -8.34 13.18
N ASP A 204 3.51 -8.64 14.46
CA ASP A 204 2.20 -8.95 15.03
C ASP A 204 1.47 -7.67 15.45
N VAL A 205 0.20 -7.57 15.02
CA VAL A 205 -0.71 -6.50 15.41
C VAL A 205 -1.85 -7.11 16.23
N VAL A 206 -1.97 -6.72 17.49
CA VAL A 206 -2.96 -7.26 18.42
C VAL A 206 -3.55 -6.12 19.25
N GLY A 207 -4.88 -5.93 19.17
CA GLY A 207 -5.58 -4.90 19.96
C GLY A 207 -5.05 -3.47 19.77
N GLY A 208 -4.62 -3.12 18.57
CA GLY A 208 -4.03 -1.81 18.26
C GLY A 208 -2.57 -1.63 18.69
N GLN A 209 -1.96 -2.64 19.29
CA GLN A 209 -0.53 -2.68 19.59
C GLN A 209 0.23 -3.41 18.50
N VAL A 210 1.45 -2.97 18.25
CA VAL A 210 2.39 -3.58 17.31
C VAL A 210 3.51 -4.23 18.11
N ARG A 211 3.80 -5.49 17.84
CA ARG A 211 4.86 -6.26 18.50
C ARG A 211 5.84 -6.78 17.45
N PRO A 212 7.13 -6.51 17.60
CA PRO A 212 8.16 -6.99 16.68
C PRO A 212 8.26 -8.51 16.65
#